data_5022498f59e61089b583354fc7b21e9c
#
_entry.id   5022498f59e61089b583354fc7b21e9c
#
_cell.length_a   1.000
_cell.length_b   1.000
_cell.length_c   1.000
_cell.angle_alpha   90.00
_cell.angle_beta   90.00
_cell.angle_gamma   90.00
#
_symmetry.space_group_name_H-M   'P 1'
#
loop_
_entity.id
_entity.type
_entity.pdbx_description
1 polymer ?
#
loop_
_entity_poly.entity_id
_entity_poly.type
_entity_poly.pdbx_seq_one_letter_code
_entity_poly.pdbx_strand_id
1 'polypeptide(L)'
;MISFWIRLRRSIFLFFLATLFCWAATSPAQGQSASRRSAAERTIWQRNNPQFEALPLELSPQNHLIVRAFINGKLALLGVDTGAPVSAIDVSRHRHYGLDSISSTSKLPPKLMINGALNTVGIAKSLRIGALNLVDEPMVAIDLGSKSRTARLRGEEEIDGILGADILFPTRAVLDCRRRLLILNLEPQLETITPGVDYRGMSSMPIHVSDGYNLYVDGAINGAPALLMVDTGAFATLLHRSFVKRMKIPLRDTPFRSAAVNLNMRDVQIARIRRLSVGSVDIVGHNVGVIDLGGLIHGGLLAGKRPVAGLLGSELLQRHHGIIDFGTRRLYLKG
;
A
#
# COMPACT_ATOMS: atom_id res chain seq x y z
N MET A 1 -4.87 -11.23 15.24
CA MET A 1 -4.37 -9.84 15.08
C MET A 1 -3.62 -9.33 16.31
N ILE A 2 -4.11 -9.48 17.53
CA ILE A 2 -3.38 -9.06 18.75
C ILE A 2 -1.93 -9.59 18.79
N SER A 3 -1.66 -10.80 18.29
CA SER A 3 -0.31 -11.38 18.23
C SER A 3 0.64 -10.62 17.27
N PHE A 4 0.10 -9.98 16.23
CA PHE A 4 0.82 -9.12 15.31
C PHE A 4 1.34 -7.88 16.05
N TRP A 5 0.46 -7.18 16.75
CA TRP A 5 0.79 -5.97 17.50
C TRP A 5 1.75 -6.21 18.67
N ILE A 6 1.72 -7.41 19.28
CA ILE A 6 2.65 -7.80 20.35
C ILE A 6 4.07 -8.03 19.80
N ARG A 7 4.21 -8.59 18.60
CA ARG A 7 5.52 -8.74 17.93
C ARG A 7 6.11 -7.40 17.52
N LEU A 8 5.26 -6.45 17.15
CA LEU A 8 5.65 -5.08 16.79
C LEU A 8 6.34 -4.32 17.93
N ARG A 9 6.10 -4.69 19.19
CA ARG A 9 6.74 -4.10 20.38
C ARG A 9 8.28 -4.23 20.41
N ARG A 10 8.85 -5.16 19.63
CA ARG A 10 10.31 -5.41 19.58
C ARG A 10 11.04 -4.68 18.46
N SER A 11 10.33 -4.06 17.50
CA SER A 11 10.90 -3.33 16.35
C SER A 11 10.15 -2.03 16.17
N ILE A 12 10.64 -0.95 16.80
CA ILE A 12 9.92 0.32 16.99
C ILE A 12 10.07 1.25 15.77
N PHE A 13 9.95 0.76 14.55
CA PHE A 13 9.95 1.66 13.38
C PHE A 13 9.00 1.14 12.31
N LEU A 14 7.91 1.87 12.10
CA LEU A 14 6.87 1.56 11.13
C LEU A 14 6.79 2.64 10.06
N PHE A 15 6.56 2.20 8.84
CA PHE A 15 6.46 3.06 7.65
C PHE A 15 5.04 3.24 7.18
N PHE A 16 4.75 4.47 6.83
CA PHE A 16 3.72 4.82 5.88
C PHE A 16 4.34 5.69 4.80
N LEU A 17 4.32 5.25 3.58
CA LEU A 17 4.69 6.04 2.43
C LEU A 17 3.43 6.38 1.63
N ALA A 18 2.54 7.19 2.19
CA ALA A 18 1.53 7.83 1.38
C ALA A 18 2.22 8.97 0.61
N THR A 19 2.61 8.72 -0.63
CA THR A 19 3.16 9.75 -1.50
C THR A 19 2.04 10.52 -2.17
N LEU A 20 1.68 11.67 -1.60
CA LEU A 20 0.79 12.64 -2.24
C LEU A 20 1.57 13.40 -3.32
N PHE A 21 1.42 12.98 -4.58
CA PHE A 21 1.90 13.72 -5.73
C PHE A 21 0.85 14.74 -6.19
N CYS A 22 1.16 16.01 -6.07
CA CYS A 22 0.38 17.07 -6.70
C CYS A 22 0.92 17.26 -8.13
N TRP A 23 0.33 16.58 -9.11
CA TRP A 23 0.67 16.78 -10.52
C TRP A 23 -0.36 17.67 -11.19
N ALA A 24 0.09 18.84 -11.64
CA ALA A 24 -0.64 19.65 -12.62
C ALA A 24 -0.12 19.30 -14.03
N ALA A 25 -0.70 18.27 -14.64
CA ALA A 25 -0.58 18.06 -16.07
C ALA A 25 -1.86 17.42 -16.58
N THR A 26 -2.55 18.17 -17.40
CA THR A 26 -3.66 17.72 -18.23
C THR A 26 -3.18 16.67 -19.22
N SER A 27 -3.52 15.42 -18.97
CA SER A 27 -3.58 14.38 -20.00
C SER A 27 -4.99 13.85 -20.05
N PRO A 28 -5.59 13.71 -21.25
CA PRO A 28 -6.95 13.22 -21.35
C PRO A 28 -7.02 11.81 -20.79
N ALA A 29 -7.89 11.61 -19.83
CA ALA A 29 -8.25 10.32 -19.32
C ALA A 29 -8.86 9.49 -20.45
N GLN A 30 -8.07 8.62 -21.07
CA GLN A 30 -8.63 7.51 -21.83
C GLN A 30 -9.28 6.56 -20.81
N GLY A 31 -10.59 6.73 -20.64
CA GLY A 31 -11.45 5.86 -19.88
C GLY A 31 -11.47 4.47 -20.48
N GLN A 32 -10.50 3.63 -20.12
CA GLN A 32 -10.66 2.20 -20.30
C GLN A 32 -11.59 1.70 -19.19
N SER A 33 -12.84 1.40 -19.55
CA SER A 33 -13.81 0.73 -18.71
C SER A 33 -13.19 -0.61 -18.25
N ALA A 34 -12.62 -0.63 -17.05
CA ALA A 34 -12.38 -1.89 -16.38
C ALA A 34 -13.74 -2.57 -16.24
N SER A 35 -13.91 -3.76 -16.83
CA SER A 35 -15.12 -4.56 -16.74
C SER A 35 -15.46 -4.76 -15.26
N ARG A 36 -16.33 -3.90 -14.74
CA ARG A 36 -16.92 -4.09 -13.40
C ARG A 36 -17.81 -5.32 -13.54
N ARG A 37 -17.49 -6.39 -12.80
CA ARG A 37 -18.47 -7.48 -12.65
C ARG A 37 -19.78 -6.85 -12.21
N SER A 38 -20.88 -7.29 -12.84
CA SER A 38 -22.20 -6.82 -12.45
C SER A 38 -22.47 -7.17 -10.98
N ALA A 39 -23.39 -6.46 -10.33
CA ALA A 39 -23.79 -6.80 -8.97
C ALA A 39 -24.28 -8.23 -8.85
N ALA A 40 -24.98 -8.73 -9.88
CA ALA A 40 -25.47 -10.12 -9.96
C ALA A 40 -24.30 -11.12 -10.01
N GLU A 41 -23.28 -10.88 -10.83
CA GLU A 41 -22.09 -11.76 -10.92
C GLU A 41 -21.33 -11.82 -9.59
N ARG A 42 -21.19 -10.69 -8.89
CA ARG A 42 -20.59 -10.67 -7.55
C ARG A 42 -21.39 -11.48 -6.54
N THR A 43 -22.72 -11.36 -6.56
CA THR A 43 -23.60 -12.12 -5.67
C THR A 43 -23.51 -13.63 -5.92
N ILE A 44 -23.45 -14.06 -7.19
CA ILE A 44 -23.28 -15.47 -7.56
C ILE A 44 -21.90 -15.96 -7.10
N TRP A 45 -20.84 -15.17 -7.36
CA TRP A 45 -19.49 -15.54 -6.94
C TRP A 45 -19.40 -15.71 -5.42
N GLN A 46 -19.97 -14.78 -4.65
CA GLN A 46 -19.97 -14.83 -3.19
C GLN A 46 -20.72 -16.05 -2.64
N ARG A 47 -21.87 -16.41 -3.24
CA ARG A 47 -22.61 -17.61 -2.84
C ARG A 47 -21.82 -18.90 -3.04
N ASN A 48 -21.02 -18.97 -4.11
CA ASN A 48 -20.20 -20.14 -4.43
C ASN A 48 -18.88 -20.19 -3.65
N ASN A 49 -18.48 -19.07 -3.02
CA ASN A 49 -17.22 -18.95 -2.29
C ASN A 49 -17.46 -18.23 -0.94
N PRO A 50 -18.24 -18.82 -0.01
CA PRO A 50 -18.66 -18.15 1.22
C PRO A 50 -17.51 -17.78 2.15
N GLN A 51 -16.39 -18.52 2.07
CA GLN A 51 -15.17 -18.24 2.84
C GLN A 51 -14.35 -17.07 2.30
N PHE A 52 -14.72 -16.46 1.19
CA PHE A 52 -14.01 -15.34 0.59
C PHE A 52 -14.93 -14.15 0.37
N GLU A 53 -14.41 -12.96 0.61
CA GLU A 53 -15.08 -11.70 0.26
C GLU A 53 -14.33 -11.01 -0.87
N ALA A 54 -15.00 -10.74 -1.99
CA ALA A 54 -14.44 -10.06 -3.15
C ALA A 54 -14.95 -8.62 -3.22
N LEU A 55 -14.09 -7.66 -2.94
CA LEU A 55 -14.41 -6.25 -2.81
C LEU A 55 -13.90 -5.47 -4.04
N PRO A 56 -14.77 -4.75 -4.76
CA PRO A 56 -14.32 -3.83 -5.79
C PRO A 56 -13.61 -2.64 -5.15
N LEU A 57 -12.51 -2.22 -5.77
CA LEU A 57 -11.75 -1.05 -5.36
C LEU A 57 -12.01 0.13 -6.30
N GLU A 58 -12.10 1.31 -5.73
CA GLU A 58 -12.10 2.55 -6.48
C GLU A 58 -10.66 2.99 -6.74
N LEU A 59 -10.42 3.69 -7.85
CA LEU A 59 -9.10 4.24 -8.15
C LEU A 59 -9.17 5.76 -8.01
N SER A 60 -8.36 6.29 -7.10
CA SER A 60 -8.22 7.75 -6.98
C SER A 60 -7.47 8.35 -8.18
N PRO A 61 -7.58 9.65 -8.41
CA PRO A 61 -6.77 10.35 -9.41
C PRO A 61 -5.26 10.19 -9.20
N GLN A 62 -4.85 9.88 -7.97
CA GLN A 62 -3.45 9.62 -7.59
C GLN A 62 -3.09 8.12 -7.63
N ASN A 63 -3.84 7.30 -8.37
CA ASN A 63 -3.64 5.84 -8.49
C ASN A 63 -3.72 5.05 -7.18
N HIS A 64 -4.30 5.58 -6.12
CA HIS A 64 -4.54 4.80 -4.91
C HIS A 64 -5.76 3.89 -5.09
N LEU A 65 -5.63 2.66 -4.65
CA LEU A 65 -6.74 1.70 -4.60
C LEU A 65 -7.50 1.90 -3.30
N ILE A 66 -8.79 2.22 -3.38
CA ILE A 66 -9.63 2.58 -2.24
C ILE A 66 -10.70 1.51 -2.01
N VAL A 67 -10.83 1.04 -0.78
CA VAL A 67 -11.90 0.14 -0.33
C VAL A 67 -12.88 0.90 0.58
N ARG A 68 -14.17 0.58 0.44
CA ARG A 68 -15.21 1.04 1.36
C ARG A 68 -15.25 0.14 2.58
N ALA A 69 -15.19 0.75 3.76
CA ALA A 69 -15.25 0.09 5.05
C ALA A 69 -16.24 0.80 5.98
N PHE A 70 -16.51 0.22 7.14
CA PHE A 70 -17.26 0.88 8.20
C PHE A 70 -16.45 0.79 9.49
N ILE A 71 -16.17 1.92 10.09
CA ILE A 71 -15.49 2.04 11.37
C ILE A 71 -16.54 2.50 12.41
N ASN A 72 -16.80 1.65 13.41
CA ASN A 72 -17.83 1.91 14.42
C ASN A 72 -19.19 2.28 13.80
N GLY A 73 -19.57 1.60 12.72
CA GLY A 73 -20.82 1.80 11.99
C GLY A 73 -20.84 2.98 11.01
N LYS A 74 -19.78 3.79 10.92
CA LYS A 74 -19.68 4.94 10.00
C LYS A 74 -18.86 4.57 8.78
N LEU A 75 -19.35 4.97 7.59
CA LEU A 75 -18.66 4.75 6.33
C LEU A 75 -17.27 5.42 6.34
N ALA A 76 -16.27 4.68 5.88
CA ALA A 76 -14.89 5.12 5.72
C ALA A 76 -14.34 4.71 4.36
N LEU A 77 -13.52 5.56 3.76
CA LEU A 77 -12.74 5.29 2.55
C LEU A 77 -11.30 4.99 2.97
N LEU A 78 -10.86 3.73 2.80
CA LEU A 78 -9.52 3.31 3.18
C LEU A 78 -8.66 3.04 1.94
N GLY A 79 -7.50 3.68 1.86
CA GLY A 79 -6.49 3.34 0.86
C GLY A 79 -5.89 1.97 1.17
N VAL A 80 -5.85 1.06 0.20
CA VAL A 80 -5.19 -0.25 0.34
C VAL A 80 -3.70 -0.05 0.10
N ASP A 81 -2.90 -0.08 1.16
CA ASP A 81 -1.49 0.29 1.14
C ASP A 81 -0.61 -0.87 1.62
N THR A 82 0.08 -1.51 0.67
CA THR A 82 1.01 -2.61 0.96
C THR A 82 2.34 -2.13 1.53
N GLY A 83 2.62 -0.83 1.43
CA GLY A 83 3.75 -0.16 2.08
C GLY A 83 3.49 0.22 3.53
N ALA A 84 2.25 0.09 4.00
CA ALA A 84 1.83 0.39 5.36
C ALA A 84 1.77 -0.89 6.21
N PRO A 85 2.66 -1.07 7.19
CA PRO A 85 2.65 -2.27 8.05
C PRO A 85 1.43 -2.36 8.96
N VAL A 86 0.81 -1.23 9.31
CA VAL A 86 -0.37 -1.16 10.17
C VAL A 86 -1.44 -0.28 9.57
N SER A 87 -2.68 -0.62 9.86
CA SER A 87 -3.85 0.18 9.47
C SER A 87 -3.91 1.47 10.26
N ALA A 88 -4.36 2.52 9.59
CA ALA A 88 -4.36 3.86 10.15
C ALA A 88 -5.63 4.63 9.80
N ILE A 89 -5.89 5.66 10.58
CA ILE A 89 -6.93 6.65 10.34
C ILE A 89 -6.32 8.05 10.28
N ASP A 90 -6.86 8.93 9.46
CA ASP A 90 -6.44 10.33 9.50
C ASP A 90 -6.70 10.92 10.89
N VAL A 91 -5.71 11.60 11.46
CA VAL A 91 -5.79 12.17 12.80
C VAL A 91 -7.00 13.08 12.97
N SER A 92 -7.43 13.78 11.92
CA SER A 92 -8.61 14.64 11.95
C SER A 92 -9.92 13.87 12.02
N ARG A 93 -9.93 12.59 11.65
CA ARG A 93 -11.09 11.70 11.65
C ARG A 93 -11.22 10.86 12.92
N HIS A 94 -10.18 10.82 13.75
CA HIS A 94 -10.17 10.02 14.99
C HIS A 94 -11.42 10.20 15.85
N ARG A 95 -11.80 11.46 16.12
CA ARG A 95 -13.02 11.77 16.90
C ARG A 95 -14.30 11.42 16.16
N HIS A 96 -14.33 11.61 14.83
CA HIS A 96 -15.48 11.28 14.00
C HIS A 96 -15.84 9.80 14.12
N TYR A 97 -14.85 8.92 14.07
CA TYR A 97 -15.08 7.47 14.16
C TYR A 97 -15.20 6.97 15.61
N GLY A 98 -14.93 7.81 16.60
CA GLY A 98 -15.06 7.44 18.02
C GLY A 98 -14.14 6.28 18.39
N LEU A 99 -12.85 6.39 18.04
CA LEU A 99 -11.88 5.39 18.45
C LEU A 99 -11.60 5.50 19.95
N ASP A 100 -11.63 4.37 20.63
CA ASP A 100 -11.34 4.31 22.07
C ASP A 100 -9.83 4.46 22.33
N SER A 101 -9.47 5.07 23.44
CA SER A 101 -8.09 5.14 23.88
C SER A 101 -7.61 3.78 24.40
N ILE A 102 -6.33 3.48 24.20
CA ILE A 102 -5.70 2.27 24.74
C ILE A 102 -5.70 2.36 26.27
N SER A 103 -6.25 1.34 26.91
CA SER A 103 -6.22 1.21 28.37
C SER A 103 -4.78 0.99 28.87
N SER A 104 -4.46 1.51 30.05
CA SER A 104 -3.17 1.29 30.72
C SER A 104 -2.89 -0.18 31.02
N THR A 105 -3.93 -1.01 31.13
CA THR A 105 -3.81 -2.47 31.33
C THR A 105 -3.65 -3.25 30.04
N SER A 106 -3.79 -2.59 28.89
CA SER A 106 -3.65 -3.23 27.58
C SER A 106 -2.19 -3.60 27.29
N LYS A 107 -2.01 -4.72 26.58
CA LYS A 107 -0.71 -5.11 26.02
C LYS A 107 -0.31 -4.27 24.80
N LEU A 108 -1.26 -3.51 24.21
CA LEU A 108 -1.02 -2.64 23.06
C LEU A 108 -0.37 -1.33 23.52
N PRO A 109 0.58 -0.79 22.74
CA PRO A 109 1.17 0.50 23.06
C PRO A 109 0.15 1.63 22.76
N PRO A 110 -0.03 2.61 23.67
CA PRO A 110 -0.93 3.74 23.42
C PRO A 110 -0.43 4.69 22.35
N LYS A 111 0.86 4.61 22.02
CA LYS A 111 1.50 5.37 20.94
C LYS A 111 2.46 4.50 20.17
N LEU A 112 2.57 4.78 18.87
CA LEU A 112 3.47 4.10 17.96
C LEU A 112 4.35 5.12 17.25
N MET A 113 5.64 4.83 17.14
CA MET A 113 6.56 5.68 16.41
C MET A 113 6.49 5.35 14.92
N ILE A 114 6.15 6.35 14.12
CA ILE A 114 6.10 6.25 12.65
C ILE A 114 6.93 7.38 12.08
N ASN A 115 7.96 7.05 11.30
CA ASN A 115 8.84 8.01 10.64
C ASN A 115 9.37 9.10 11.59
N GLY A 116 9.73 8.72 12.81
CA GLY A 116 10.31 9.64 13.81
C GLY A 116 9.29 10.42 14.63
N ALA A 117 8.00 10.27 14.40
CA ALA A 117 6.93 10.89 15.18
C ALA A 117 6.12 9.85 15.98
N LEU A 118 5.73 10.21 17.20
CA LEU A 118 4.83 9.39 18.03
C LEU A 118 3.39 9.66 17.68
N ASN A 119 2.69 8.63 17.19
CA ASN A 119 1.29 8.69 16.78
C ASN A 119 0.42 7.93 17.77
N THR A 120 -0.75 8.46 18.08
CA THR A 120 -1.70 7.83 19.00
C THR A 120 -2.28 6.58 18.35
N VAL A 121 -2.43 5.51 19.14
CA VAL A 121 -3.17 4.30 18.74
C VAL A 121 -4.55 4.38 19.38
N GLY A 122 -5.57 4.18 18.57
CA GLY A 122 -6.97 4.07 19.02
C GLY A 122 -7.53 2.69 18.69
N ILE A 123 -8.61 2.31 19.35
CA ILE A 123 -9.31 1.05 19.13
C ILE A 123 -10.64 1.32 18.42
N ALA A 124 -10.80 0.76 17.24
CA ALA A 124 -12.09 0.64 16.58
C ALA A 124 -12.83 -0.56 17.18
N LYS A 125 -13.96 -0.36 17.84
CA LYS A 125 -14.79 -1.46 18.38
C LYS A 125 -15.25 -2.40 17.29
N SER A 126 -15.49 -1.86 16.09
CA SER A 126 -15.84 -2.62 14.91
C SER A 126 -15.19 -1.97 13.68
N LEU A 127 -14.39 -2.75 12.94
CA LEU A 127 -13.95 -2.42 11.60
C LEU A 127 -14.54 -3.47 10.66
N ARG A 128 -15.49 -3.07 9.82
CA ARG A 128 -16.18 -3.96 8.86
C ARG A 128 -15.75 -3.63 7.44
N ILE A 129 -15.29 -4.65 6.73
CA ILE A 129 -14.84 -4.57 5.33
C ILE A 129 -15.56 -5.67 4.56
N GLY A 130 -16.67 -5.32 3.88
CA GLY A 130 -17.60 -6.31 3.34
C GLY A 130 -18.18 -7.19 4.45
N ALA A 131 -18.02 -8.50 4.33
CA ALA A 131 -18.43 -9.51 5.32
C ALA A 131 -17.40 -9.68 6.46
N LEU A 132 -16.14 -9.27 6.27
CA LEU A 132 -15.14 -9.29 7.33
C LEU A 132 -15.51 -8.27 8.42
N ASN A 133 -15.66 -8.73 9.65
CA ASN A 133 -15.86 -7.88 10.81
C ASN A 133 -14.76 -8.13 11.85
N LEU A 134 -13.97 -7.10 12.11
CA LEU A 134 -12.89 -7.10 13.09
C LEU A 134 -13.35 -6.34 14.32
N VAL A 135 -13.16 -6.95 15.49
CA VAL A 135 -13.58 -6.39 16.78
C VAL A 135 -12.33 -5.93 17.53
N ASP A 136 -12.43 -4.77 18.17
CA ASP A 136 -11.35 -4.14 18.94
C ASP A 136 -10.07 -3.99 18.11
N GLU A 137 -10.23 -3.50 16.87
CA GLU A 137 -9.13 -3.35 15.93
C GLU A 137 -8.30 -2.10 16.23
N PRO A 138 -6.98 -2.25 16.48
CA PRO A 138 -6.10 -1.11 16.68
C PRO A 138 -5.86 -0.36 15.37
N MET A 139 -5.99 0.96 15.41
CA MET A 139 -5.67 1.85 14.28
C MET A 139 -4.79 2.99 14.75
N VAL A 140 -3.79 3.34 13.96
CA VAL A 140 -2.90 4.46 14.29
C VAL A 140 -3.47 5.75 13.73
N ALA A 141 -3.55 6.80 14.57
CA ALA A 141 -3.93 8.13 14.12
C ALA A 141 -2.72 8.83 13.51
N ILE A 142 -2.74 9.07 12.20
CA ILE A 142 -1.65 9.70 11.45
C ILE A 142 -2.17 10.90 10.65
N ASP A 143 -1.29 11.83 10.32
CA ASP A 143 -1.60 12.91 9.40
C ASP A 143 -1.36 12.42 7.96
N LEU A 144 -2.45 12.19 7.23
CA LEU A 144 -2.40 11.80 5.82
C LEU A 144 -2.22 13.00 4.88
N GLY A 145 -2.12 14.22 5.40
CA GLY A 145 -1.94 15.43 4.60
C GLY A 145 -3.15 15.82 3.74
N SER A 146 -4.29 15.18 3.92
CA SER A 146 -5.52 15.30 3.11
C SER A 146 -6.21 16.68 3.19
N LYS A 147 -5.70 17.60 4.00
CA LYS A 147 -6.35 18.90 4.31
C LYS A 147 -6.06 20.01 3.32
N SER A 148 -5.40 19.76 2.19
CA SER A 148 -5.18 20.84 1.26
C SER A 148 -6.52 21.26 0.65
N ARG A 149 -6.90 22.52 0.89
CA ARG A 149 -8.06 23.20 0.28
C ARG A 149 -8.07 23.00 -1.25
N THR A 150 -6.89 22.81 -1.83
CA THR A 150 -6.64 22.56 -3.23
C THR A 150 -7.09 21.15 -3.66
N ALA A 151 -6.95 20.13 -2.83
CA ALA A 151 -7.41 18.78 -3.12
C ALA A 151 -8.95 18.73 -3.19
N ARG A 152 -9.64 19.36 -2.22
CA ARG A 152 -11.11 19.50 -2.24
C ARG A 152 -11.63 20.25 -3.46
N LEU A 153 -10.94 21.33 -3.88
CA LEU A 153 -11.31 22.10 -5.07
C LEU A 153 -11.14 21.31 -6.37
N ARG A 154 -10.33 20.24 -6.36
CA ARG A 154 -10.12 19.33 -7.50
C ARG A 154 -11.05 18.14 -7.52
N GLY A 155 -11.98 18.02 -6.56
CA GLY A 155 -12.89 16.89 -6.45
C GLY A 155 -12.17 15.58 -6.06
N GLU A 156 -11.01 15.67 -5.43
CA GLU A 156 -10.29 14.52 -4.89
C GLU A 156 -11.05 13.98 -3.68
N GLU A 157 -11.47 12.72 -3.72
CA GLU A 157 -12.08 12.08 -2.56
C GLU A 157 -11.05 11.98 -1.44
N GLU A 158 -11.41 12.47 -0.25
CA GLU A 158 -10.56 12.35 0.92
C GLU A 158 -10.53 10.90 1.38
N ILE A 159 -9.34 10.32 1.49
CA ILE A 159 -9.14 9.03 2.14
C ILE A 159 -9.22 9.26 3.65
N ASP A 160 -10.09 8.50 4.32
CA ASP A 160 -10.26 8.59 5.78
C ASP A 160 -9.15 7.85 6.54
N GLY A 161 -8.52 6.88 5.89
CA GLY A 161 -7.48 6.05 6.50
C GLY A 161 -6.81 5.10 5.51
N ILE A 162 -6.07 4.17 6.08
CA ILE A 162 -5.27 3.17 5.35
C ILE A 162 -5.61 1.77 5.87
N LEU A 163 -5.78 0.83 4.95
CA LEU A 163 -5.83 -0.61 5.20
C LEU A 163 -4.44 -1.18 4.96
N GLY A 164 -3.77 -1.60 6.02
CA GLY A 164 -2.37 -2.02 6.01
C GLY A 164 -2.16 -3.54 6.01
N ALA A 165 -0.90 -3.92 6.10
CA ALA A 165 -0.45 -5.31 6.09
C ALA A 165 -0.93 -6.11 7.32
N ASP A 166 -1.21 -5.44 8.45
CA ASP A 166 -1.78 -6.03 9.66
C ASP A 166 -3.14 -6.71 9.45
N ILE A 167 -3.88 -6.27 8.43
CA ILE A 167 -5.15 -6.90 8.01
C ILE A 167 -4.94 -7.77 6.77
N LEU A 168 -4.15 -7.30 5.78
CA LEU A 168 -3.94 -8.01 4.53
C LEU A 168 -3.26 -9.37 4.70
N PHE A 169 -2.27 -9.49 5.61
CA PHE A 169 -1.59 -10.77 5.86
C PHE A 169 -2.45 -11.79 6.60
N PRO A 170 -3.08 -11.45 7.75
CA PRO A 170 -3.90 -12.40 8.47
C PRO A 170 -5.09 -12.90 7.66
N THR A 171 -5.64 -12.09 6.77
CA THR A 171 -6.74 -12.47 5.88
C THR A 171 -6.27 -13.17 4.62
N ARG A 172 -4.95 -13.45 4.47
CA ARG A 172 -4.37 -14.06 3.26
C ARG A 172 -4.90 -13.39 1.99
N ALA A 173 -4.99 -12.06 2.03
CA ALA A 173 -5.61 -11.25 0.98
C ALA A 173 -4.95 -11.49 -0.40
N VAL A 174 -5.74 -11.32 -1.46
CA VAL A 174 -5.22 -11.18 -2.81
C VAL A 174 -5.66 -9.83 -3.35
N LEU A 175 -4.69 -9.01 -3.75
CA LEU A 175 -4.92 -7.70 -4.35
C LEU A 175 -4.60 -7.76 -5.85
N ASP A 176 -5.65 -7.71 -6.67
CA ASP A 176 -5.54 -7.60 -8.13
C ASP A 176 -5.60 -6.12 -8.53
N CYS A 177 -4.45 -5.51 -8.75
CA CYS A 177 -4.33 -4.08 -9.03
C CYS A 177 -5.01 -3.69 -10.35
N ARG A 178 -4.95 -4.54 -11.38
CA ARG A 178 -5.56 -4.27 -12.68
C ARG A 178 -7.08 -4.35 -12.65
N ARG A 179 -7.61 -5.41 -12.03
CA ARG A 179 -9.05 -5.60 -11.92
C ARG A 179 -9.68 -4.77 -10.81
N ARG A 180 -8.82 -4.11 -10.01
CA ARG A 180 -9.23 -3.35 -8.83
C ARG A 180 -10.12 -4.18 -7.92
N LEU A 181 -9.57 -5.29 -7.48
CA LEU A 181 -10.27 -6.27 -6.68
C LEU A 181 -9.41 -6.65 -5.48
N LEU A 182 -9.97 -6.53 -4.29
CA LEU A 182 -9.41 -7.06 -3.06
C LEU A 182 -10.23 -8.30 -2.68
N ILE A 183 -9.58 -9.44 -2.54
CA ILE A 183 -10.21 -10.67 -2.06
C ILE A 183 -9.65 -10.96 -0.68
N LEU A 184 -10.52 -11.04 0.32
CA LEU A 184 -10.19 -11.39 1.69
C LEU A 184 -10.63 -12.83 1.96
N ASN A 185 -9.79 -13.61 2.64
CA ASN A 185 -10.18 -14.91 3.17
C ASN A 185 -10.77 -14.72 4.58
N LEU A 186 -12.03 -15.05 4.75
CA LEU A 186 -12.77 -14.93 6.01
C LEU A 186 -12.43 -16.07 6.98
N GLU A 187 -11.91 -17.18 6.44
CA GLU A 187 -11.48 -18.38 7.19
C GLU A 187 -10.03 -18.75 6.85
N PRO A 188 -9.05 -17.84 7.13
CA PRO A 188 -7.68 -17.97 6.66
C PRO A 188 -6.92 -19.20 7.20
N GLN A 189 -7.44 -19.83 8.26
CA GLN A 189 -6.92 -21.07 8.82
C GLN A 189 -7.09 -22.28 7.88
N LEU A 190 -8.01 -22.22 6.92
CA LEU A 190 -8.27 -23.34 6.00
C LEU A 190 -7.26 -23.44 4.86
N GLU A 191 -6.33 -22.51 4.72
CA GLU A 191 -5.26 -22.50 3.68
C GLU A 191 -5.71 -22.84 2.24
N THR A 192 -6.90 -22.45 1.90
CA THR A 192 -7.48 -22.70 0.57
C THR A 192 -6.95 -21.74 -0.48
N ILE A 193 -6.89 -22.21 -1.74
CA ILE A 193 -6.51 -21.37 -2.87
C ILE A 193 -7.62 -20.33 -3.12
N THR A 194 -7.23 -19.06 -3.25
CA THR A 194 -8.17 -17.96 -3.52
C THR A 194 -8.83 -18.14 -4.88
N PRO A 195 -10.16 -18.32 -4.95
CA PRO A 195 -10.87 -18.56 -6.19
C PRO A 195 -10.96 -17.31 -7.07
N GLY A 196 -11.14 -17.52 -8.37
CA GLY A 196 -11.44 -16.45 -9.33
C GLY A 196 -10.24 -15.54 -9.66
N VAL A 197 -9.03 -15.89 -9.23
CA VAL A 197 -7.77 -15.23 -9.60
C VAL A 197 -7.14 -15.98 -10.76
N ASP A 198 -6.79 -15.26 -11.81
CA ASP A 198 -6.16 -15.85 -12.99
C ASP A 198 -4.68 -15.47 -13.07
N TYR A 199 -3.82 -16.44 -12.76
CA TYR A 199 -2.36 -16.28 -12.79
C TYR A 199 -1.72 -16.75 -14.11
N ARG A 200 -2.50 -17.21 -15.08
CA ARG A 200 -1.98 -17.78 -16.33
C ARG A 200 -1.23 -16.74 -17.15
N GLY A 201 -0.06 -17.13 -17.62
CA GLY A 201 0.82 -16.27 -18.42
C GLY A 201 1.44 -15.11 -17.64
N MET A 202 1.43 -15.18 -16.32
CA MET A 202 2.09 -14.20 -15.46
C MET A 202 3.45 -14.70 -14.96
N SER A 203 4.40 -13.80 -14.86
CA SER A 203 5.65 -14.01 -14.14
C SER A 203 5.39 -13.99 -12.65
N SER A 204 5.85 -14.99 -11.93
CA SER A 204 5.66 -15.14 -10.50
C SER A 204 6.99 -15.03 -9.76
N MET A 205 7.06 -14.17 -8.75
CA MET A 205 8.26 -13.96 -7.93
C MET A 205 7.93 -13.98 -6.44
N PRO A 206 8.84 -14.50 -5.60
CA PRO A 206 8.63 -14.52 -4.16
C PRO A 206 8.67 -13.10 -3.58
N ILE A 207 7.80 -12.85 -2.61
CA ILE A 207 7.84 -11.66 -1.77
C ILE A 207 8.63 -11.99 -0.49
N HIS A 208 9.68 -11.22 -0.25
CA HIS A 208 10.41 -11.24 1.01
C HIS A 208 9.71 -10.30 1.99
N VAL A 209 9.32 -10.82 3.15
CA VAL A 209 8.65 -10.04 4.19
C VAL A 209 9.66 -9.75 5.30
N SER A 210 9.82 -8.47 5.63
CA SER A 210 10.64 -8.07 6.80
C SER A 210 9.85 -8.20 8.10
N ASP A 211 10.55 -8.08 9.23
CA ASP A 211 9.93 -8.09 10.57
C ASP A 211 8.89 -6.97 10.78
N GLY A 212 8.96 -5.88 9.99
CA GLY A 212 7.97 -4.81 9.94
C GLY A 212 6.89 -5.01 8.88
N TYR A 213 6.74 -6.22 8.33
CA TYR A 213 5.77 -6.55 7.28
C TYR A 213 5.88 -5.77 5.97
N ASN A 214 7.02 -5.13 5.73
CA ASN A 214 7.30 -4.56 4.42
C ASN A 214 7.54 -5.66 3.40
N LEU A 215 6.99 -5.48 2.20
CA LEU A 215 7.03 -6.43 1.09
C LEU A 215 8.17 -6.08 0.14
N TYR A 216 9.11 -6.99 -0.08
CA TYR A 216 10.21 -6.77 -1.01
C TYR A 216 10.26 -7.83 -2.09
N VAL A 217 10.66 -7.40 -3.29
CA VAL A 217 10.95 -8.30 -4.42
C VAL A 217 12.34 -8.01 -4.98
N ASP A 218 12.97 -9.06 -5.47
CA ASP A 218 14.22 -8.94 -6.21
C ASP A 218 13.95 -8.47 -7.64
N GLY A 219 14.77 -7.56 -8.11
CA GLY A 219 14.75 -7.05 -9.46
C GLY A 219 16.13 -6.59 -9.91
N ALA A 220 16.19 -5.96 -11.07
CA ALA A 220 17.39 -5.31 -11.58
C ALA A 220 17.04 -3.99 -12.28
N ILE A 221 17.88 -2.98 -12.11
CA ILE A 221 17.78 -1.70 -12.79
C ILE A 221 19.01 -1.50 -13.64
N ASN A 222 18.81 -1.38 -14.96
CA ASN A 222 19.89 -1.31 -15.96
C ASN A 222 20.92 -2.47 -15.82
N GLY A 223 20.48 -3.65 -15.39
CA GLY A 223 21.30 -4.83 -15.15
C GLY A 223 21.92 -4.92 -13.74
N ALA A 224 21.84 -3.88 -12.93
CA ALA A 224 22.32 -3.94 -11.54
C ALA A 224 21.24 -4.49 -10.61
N PRO A 225 21.57 -5.44 -9.71
CA PRO A 225 20.63 -5.98 -8.74
C PRO A 225 19.98 -4.87 -7.90
N ALA A 226 18.68 -4.96 -7.71
CA ALA A 226 17.87 -3.99 -6.99
C ALA A 226 16.84 -4.70 -6.11
N LEU A 227 16.81 -4.38 -4.82
CA LEU A 227 15.73 -4.77 -3.93
C LEU A 227 14.67 -3.67 -3.97
N LEU A 228 13.43 -4.04 -4.33
CA LEU A 228 12.32 -3.10 -4.48
C LEU A 228 11.24 -3.42 -3.46
N MET A 229 10.74 -2.41 -2.75
CA MET A 229 9.56 -2.54 -1.90
C MET A 229 8.30 -2.45 -2.77
N VAL A 230 7.37 -3.38 -2.58
CA VAL A 230 6.07 -3.38 -3.26
C VAL A 230 5.13 -2.46 -2.48
N ASP A 231 4.74 -1.34 -3.09
CA ASP A 231 4.06 -0.26 -2.39
C ASP A 231 2.89 0.30 -3.22
N THR A 232 1.67 -0.13 -2.89
CA THR A 232 0.45 0.37 -3.55
C THR A 232 0.00 1.74 -3.03
N GLY A 233 0.55 2.21 -1.92
CA GLY A 233 0.39 3.57 -1.42
C GLY A 233 1.27 4.58 -2.17
N ALA A 234 2.32 4.13 -2.85
CA ALA A 234 3.13 4.97 -3.71
C ALA A 234 2.44 5.17 -5.07
N PHE A 235 2.12 6.42 -5.41
CA PHE A 235 1.51 6.79 -6.70
C PHE A 235 2.31 6.27 -7.90
N ALA A 236 3.63 6.42 -7.85
CA ALA A 236 4.56 6.06 -8.91
C ALA A 236 5.76 5.31 -8.34
N THR A 237 6.44 4.57 -9.21
CA THR A 237 7.71 3.93 -8.89
C THR A 237 8.77 4.97 -8.57
N LEU A 238 9.38 4.84 -7.41
CA LEU A 238 10.38 5.76 -6.87
C LEU A 238 11.69 5.03 -6.62
N LEU A 239 12.80 5.65 -7.05
CA LEU A 239 14.13 5.14 -6.75
C LEU A 239 14.83 5.99 -5.68
N HIS A 240 15.64 5.33 -4.88
CA HIS A 240 16.48 6.00 -3.91
C HIS A 240 17.60 6.78 -4.60
N ARG A 241 17.74 8.06 -4.26
CA ARG A 241 18.71 8.98 -4.90
C ARG A 241 20.14 8.44 -4.86
N SER A 242 20.57 7.83 -3.75
CA SER A 242 21.93 7.29 -3.64
C SER A 242 22.14 6.08 -4.57
N PHE A 243 21.10 5.24 -4.79
CA PHE A 243 21.16 4.16 -5.75
C PHE A 243 21.34 4.70 -7.18
N VAL A 244 20.52 5.69 -7.58
CA VAL A 244 20.56 6.29 -8.92
C VAL A 244 21.90 6.99 -9.18
N LYS A 245 22.44 7.72 -8.18
CA LYS A 245 23.77 8.35 -8.26
C LYS A 245 24.89 7.32 -8.43
N ARG A 246 24.88 6.22 -7.65
CA ARG A 246 25.83 5.12 -7.77
C ARG A 246 25.80 4.48 -9.15
N MET A 247 24.62 4.35 -9.75
CA MET A 247 24.41 3.85 -11.10
C MET A 247 24.77 4.87 -12.21
N LYS A 248 25.15 6.09 -11.84
CA LYS A 248 25.46 7.19 -12.77
C LYS A 248 24.32 7.49 -13.75
N ILE A 249 23.06 7.29 -13.33
CA ILE A 249 21.89 7.61 -14.13
C ILE A 249 21.62 9.11 -14.04
N PRO A 250 21.51 9.84 -15.18
CA PRO A 250 21.26 11.27 -15.17
C PRO A 250 19.94 11.62 -14.47
N LEU A 251 19.99 12.66 -13.65
CA LEU A 251 18.84 13.21 -12.94
C LEU A 251 18.38 14.51 -13.61
N ARG A 252 17.06 14.71 -13.63
CA ARG A 252 16.44 15.97 -14.02
C ARG A 252 15.56 16.47 -12.88
N ASP A 253 15.70 17.76 -12.58
CA ASP A 253 14.87 18.41 -11.58
C ASP A 253 13.43 18.55 -12.07
N THR A 254 12.50 18.58 -11.15
CA THR A 254 11.09 18.81 -11.41
C THR A 254 10.52 19.78 -10.38
N PRO A 255 9.42 20.47 -10.70
CA PRO A 255 8.71 21.28 -9.72
C PRO A 255 7.92 20.45 -8.69
N PHE A 256 7.97 19.12 -8.80
CA PHE A 256 7.18 18.23 -7.93
C PHE A 256 7.86 17.99 -6.60
N ARG A 257 7.04 17.86 -5.59
CA ARG A 257 7.45 17.47 -4.24
C ARG A 257 6.65 16.26 -3.80
N SER A 258 7.30 15.37 -3.07
CA SER A 258 6.68 14.19 -2.47
C SER A 258 6.63 14.37 -0.96
N ALA A 259 5.50 14.00 -0.37
CA ALA A 259 5.34 13.88 1.07
C ALA A 259 5.16 12.40 1.43
N ALA A 260 5.63 12.04 2.61
CA ALA A 260 5.28 10.78 3.25
C ALA A 260 4.80 11.09 4.67
N VAL A 261 4.08 10.18 5.28
CA VAL A 261 3.55 10.37 6.63
C VAL A 261 4.68 10.71 7.60
N ASN A 262 4.49 11.80 8.34
CA ASN A 262 5.47 12.32 9.32
C ASN A 262 6.85 12.66 8.73
N LEU A 263 6.96 12.85 7.42
CA LEU A 263 8.17 13.31 6.77
C LEU A 263 7.93 14.64 6.05
N ASN A 264 8.94 15.51 6.10
CA ASN A 264 8.89 16.76 5.36
C ASN A 264 8.82 16.51 3.85
N MET A 265 8.13 17.40 3.14
CA MET A 265 8.09 17.39 1.69
C MET A 265 9.49 17.39 1.09
N ARG A 266 9.74 16.50 0.15
CA ARG A 266 11.04 16.36 -0.53
C ARG A 266 10.90 16.64 -2.00
N ASP A 267 11.92 17.26 -2.58
CA ASP A 267 11.96 17.49 -4.02
C ASP A 267 12.10 16.16 -4.76
N VAL A 268 11.29 16.00 -5.79
CA VAL A 268 11.30 14.86 -6.67
C VAL A 268 12.09 15.18 -7.92
N GLN A 269 13.11 14.40 -8.19
CA GLN A 269 13.81 14.39 -9.48
C GLN A 269 13.25 13.27 -10.35
N ILE A 270 13.52 13.29 -11.63
CA ILE A 270 13.18 12.22 -12.57
C ILE A 270 14.46 11.64 -13.15
N ALA A 271 14.51 10.30 -13.22
CA ALA A 271 15.50 9.55 -13.95
C ALA A 271 14.84 8.73 -15.05
N ARG A 272 15.49 8.63 -16.22
CA ARG A 272 15.09 7.68 -17.25
C ARG A 272 15.93 6.43 -17.12
N ILE A 273 15.31 5.33 -16.73
CA ILE A 273 15.95 4.02 -16.69
C ILE A 273 15.81 3.31 -18.05
N ARG A 274 16.85 2.59 -18.46
CA ARG A 274 16.82 1.82 -19.71
C ARG A 274 15.97 0.56 -19.55
N ARG A 275 16.10 -0.11 -18.41
CA ARG A 275 15.38 -1.35 -18.11
C ARG A 275 15.19 -1.50 -16.59
N LEU A 276 13.98 -1.86 -16.20
CA LEU A 276 13.65 -2.40 -14.89
C LEU A 276 13.17 -3.84 -15.11
N SER A 277 13.88 -4.81 -14.55
CA SER A 277 13.51 -6.22 -14.60
C SER A 277 12.97 -6.66 -13.25
N VAL A 278 11.79 -7.30 -13.23
CA VAL A 278 11.17 -7.89 -12.03
C VAL A 278 10.64 -9.27 -12.42
N GLY A 279 11.24 -10.32 -11.91
CA GLY A 279 11.03 -11.68 -12.43
C GLY A 279 11.43 -11.78 -13.91
N SER A 280 10.55 -12.30 -14.75
CA SER A 280 10.73 -12.35 -16.22
C SER A 280 10.14 -11.14 -16.95
N VAL A 281 9.62 -10.13 -16.22
CA VAL A 281 9.04 -8.92 -16.83
C VAL A 281 10.10 -7.84 -16.95
N ASP A 282 10.31 -7.36 -18.18
CA ASP A 282 11.21 -6.26 -18.50
C ASP A 282 10.42 -5.00 -18.88
N ILE A 283 10.63 -3.93 -18.13
CA ILE A 283 10.04 -2.61 -18.38
C ILE A 283 11.12 -1.71 -18.98
N VAL A 284 10.98 -1.39 -20.26
CA VAL A 284 12.01 -0.70 -21.05
C VAL A 284 11.72 0.78 -21.18
N GLY A 285 12.74 1.62 -21.04
CA GLY A 285 12.69 3.04 -21.35
C GLY A 285 11.72 3.83 -20.46
N HIS A 286 11.66 3.51 -19.15
CA HIS A 286 10.69 4.11 -18.21
C HIS A 286 11.26 5.30 -17.46
N ASN A 287 10.42 6.31 -17.22
CA ASN A 287 10.74 7.42 -16.32
C ASN A 287 10.28 7.08 -14.91
N VAL A 288 11.16 7.24 -13.94
CA VAL A 288 10.87 6.99 -12.51
C VAL A 288 11.15 8.24 -11.69
N GLY A 289 10.38 8.42 -10.64
CA GLY A 289 10.68 9.44 -9.64
C GLY A 289 11.92 9.06 -8.84
N VAL A 290 12.66 10.07 -8.41
CA VAL A 290 13.85 9.88 -7.57
C VAL A 290 13.77 10.77 -6.35
N ILE A 291 13.78 10.16 -5.18
CA ILE A 291 13.73 10.86 -3.89
C ILE A 291 14.83 10.34 -2.96
N ASP A 292 15.11 11.09 -1.91
CA ASP A 292 15.98 10.59 -0.87
C ASP A 292 15.20 9.76 0.14
N LEU A 293 15.39 8.44 0.08
CA LEU A 293 14.84 7.48 1.05
C LEU A 293 15.76 7.27 2.27
N GLY A 294 16.86 8.03 2.40
CA GLY A 294 17.89 7.80 3.42
C GLY A 294 17.36 7.86 4.85
N GLY A 295 16.48 8.82 5.18
CA GLY A 295 15.85 8.89 6.50
C GLY A 295 15.03 7.66 6.85
N LEU A 296 14.55 6.97 5.83
CA LEU A 296 13.78 5.76 5.91
C LEU A 296 14.70 4.54 6.10
N ILE A 297 15.82 4.51 5.40
CA ILE A 297 16.82 3.43 5.45
C ILE A 297 17.59 3.46 6.78
N HIS A 298 18.03 4.66 7.22
CA HIS A 298 18.77 4.83 8.47
C HIS A 298 17.90 4.65 9.73
N GLY A 299 16.59 4.85 9.61
CA GLY A 299 15.63 4.56 10.66
C GLY A 299 15.36 3.07 10.91
N GLY A 300 16.07 2.19 10.21
CA GLY A 300 15.95 0.73 10.40
C GLY A 300 14.80 0.07 9.62
N LEU A 301 14.09 0.81 8.82
CA LEU A 301 12.82 0.42 8.20
C LEU A 301 12.98 -0.26 6.85
N LEU A 302 13.96 0.22 6.08
CA LEU A 302 14.40 -0.45 4.87
C LEU A 302 15.73 -1.18 5.13
N ALA A 303 16.06 -1.43 6.41
CA ALA A 303 17.26 -2.10 6.83
C ALA A 303 17.10 -3.61 6.64
N GLY A 304 17.36 -4.08 5.45
CA GLY A 304 17.63 -5.48 5.16
C GLY A 304 19.15 -5.69 4.99
N LYS A 305 19.57 -6.96 4.90
CA LYS A 305 20.95 -7.32 4.53
C LYS A 305 21.38 -6.74 3.18
N ARG A 306 20.43 -6.28 2.37
CA ARG A 306 20.65 -5.64 1.06
C ARG A 306 19.97 -4.27 1.03
N PRO A 307 20.66 -3.22 0.54
CA PRO A 307 20.07 -1.88 0.48
C PRO A 307 18.90 -1.84 -0.50
N VAL A 308 17.80 -1.25 -0.08
CA VAL A 308 16.61 -1.02 -0.91
C VAL A 308 16.94 0.01 -1.97
N ALA A 309 16.68 -0.36 -3.23
CA ALA A 309 16.91 0.51 -4.38
C ALA A 309 15.76 1.50 -4.61
N GLY A 310 14.55 1.15 -4.17
CA GLY A 310 13.37 1.98 -4.36
C GLY A 310 12.07 1.24 -4.07
N LEU A 311 10.97 1.82 -4.56
CA LEU A 311 9.61 1.35 -4.42
C LEU A 311 9.06 0.98 -5.80
N LEU A 312 8.38 -0.15 -5.91
CA LEU A 312 7.58 -0.52 -7.06
C LEU A 312 6.16 0.00 -6.81
N GLY A 313 5.82 1.11 -7.45
CA GLY A 313 4.61 1.86 -7.20
C GLY A 313 3.37 1.35 -7.93
N SER A 314 2.23 1.93 -7.56
CA SER A 314 0.90 1.55 -8.04
C SER A 314 0.77 1.65 -9.56
N GLU A 315 1.40 2.63 -10.22
CA GLU A 315 1.31 2.80 -11.67
C GLU A 315 1.88 1.61 -12.44
N LEU A 316 3.02 1.06 -12.00
CA LEU A 316 3.61 -0.13 -12.63
C LEU A 316 2.82 -1.40 -12.28
N LEU A 317 2.40 -1.53 -11.03
CA LEU A 317 1.57 -2.65 -10.61
C LEU A 317 0.27 -2.72 -11.43
N GLN A 318 -0.41 -1.60 -11.66
CA GLN A 318 -1.62 -1.57 -12.47
C GLN A 318 -1.33 -1.83 -13.96
N ARG A 319 -0.26 -1.22 -14.51
CA ARG A 319 0.12 -1.38 -15.93
C ARG A 319 0.48 -2.82 -16.26
N HIS A 320 1.22 -3.48 -15.38
CA HIS A 320 1.68 -4.85 -15.56
C HIS A 320 0.78 -5.88 -14.88
N HIS A 321 -0.51 -5.53 -14.69
CA HIS A 321 -1.53 -6.42 -14.13
C HIS A 321 -1.12 -7.08 -12.81
N GLY A 322 -0.44 -6.31 -11.94
CA GLY A 322 0.10 -6.82 -10.69
C GLY A 322 -0.95 -7.48 -9.81
N ILE A 323 -0.65 -8.69 -9.36
CA ILE A 323 -1.42 -9.40 -8.34
C ILE A 323 -0.48 -9.65 -7.16
N ILE A 324 -0.85 -9.14 -6.00
CA ILE A 324 -0.13 -9.34 -4.74
C ILE A 324 -0.92 -10.38 -3.94
N ASP A 325 -0.35 -11.56 -3.79
CA ASP A 325 -0.95 -12.67 -3.05
C ASP A 325 -0.25 -12.81 -1.69
N PHE A 326 -0.91 -12.36 -0.64
CA PHE A 326 -0.40 -12.40 0.73
C PHE A 326 -0.41 -13.82 1.31
N GLY A 327 -1.31 -14.68 0.83
CA GLY A 327 -1.42 -16.06 1.25
C GLY A 327 -0.22 -16.89 0.82
N THR A 328 0.16 -16.77 -0.45
CA THR A 328 1.32 -17.49 -1.04
C THR A 328 2.61 -16.68 -0.96
N ARG A 329 2.55 -15.40 -0.56
CA ARG A 329 3.66 -14.44 -0.55
C ARG A 329 4.34 -14.33 -1.90
N ARG A 330 3.54 -14.08 -2.92
CA ARG A 330 4.03 -13.93 -4.29
C ARG A 330 3.48 -12.68 -4.95
N LEU A 331 4.33 -12.03 -5.72
CA LEU A 331 3.94 -11.02 -6.68
C LEU A 331 3.85 -11.66 -8.06
N TYR A 332 2.79 -11.36 -8.79
CA TYR A 332 2.61 -11.78 -10.17
C TYR A 332 2.52 -10.54 -11.05
N LEU A 333 3.25 -10.54 -12.15
CA LEU A 333 3.22 -9.46 -13.15
C LEU A 333 3.05 -10.05 -14.54
N LYS A 334 2.40 -9.29 -15.42
CA LYS A 334 2.27 -9.62 -16.84
C LYS A 334 3.23 -8.75 -17.65
N GLY A 335 3.99 -9.39 -18.55
CA GLY A 335 4.89 -8.70 -19.48
C GLY A 335 4.14 -7.98 -20.61
#